data_8fa76739c7a47d0ea52a6879fda91bfa
#
_entry.id   8fa76739c7a47d0ea52a6879fda91bfa
#
_cell.length_a   1.000
_cell.length_b   1.000
_cell.length_c   1.000
_cell.angle_alpha   90.00
_cell.angle_beta   90.00
_cell.angle_gamma   90.00
#
_symmetry.space_group_name_H-M   'P 1'
#
loop_
_entity.id
_entity.type
_entity.pdbx_description
1 polymer ?
#
loop_
_entity_poly.entity_id
_entity_poly.type
_entity_poly.pdbx_seq_one_letter_code
_entity_poly.pdbx_strand_id
1 'polypeptide(L)'
;MVLVLTVVVLQSISFANYALTTTTTNIIYGSAPYLTFDGGRTRVTNTEALLRISLSDGRKFTPTTNNSSYYNPIELPVDGQSFADIGMLVPTDTNSIALSSLIGTPYNYWGDDDGDGQGVNGVTATGSLNLSIVDKNNRAVARSEVLTICKAPYKLTLSNGEGRLTTRYGVPNESRFSAGNATYYINPKASPAICFARPNLDMDGAISAAVWNREKGFLTQSVTPSSYGLNFPTTGANKLWFDLNISGINQALSWAPVSHGGITATMTDSTSTSVRVTLTGPVATYSQWWADNPGEIARPSLPQVFELVGRDSSGNAVVKYGFELKQWFINRGNHKNNLSNMLSFCNKIGYRVAKVRDLTNGRCHYLYEECRSATPSSPDNEFRRHIGAGFFTEWGDMRDYRGANFPNYNDTRVLYFWTNDSEWNNTVSKSRYYLVNSYNGSISSTFEDTRDYYVVCAYP
;
A
#
# COMPACT_ATOMS: atom_id res chain seq x y z
N MET A 1 -105.12 -2.84 -43.84
CA MET A 1 -103.74 -2.77 -44.38
C MET A 1 -102.83 -2.67 -43.15
N VAL A 2 -102.38 -3.80 -42.71
CA VAL A 2 -101.51 -3.87 -41.47
C VAL A 2 -100.14 -4.38 -41.91
N LEU A 3 -99.18 -3.57 -41.72
CA LEU A 3 -97.79 -3.89 -42.05
C LEU A 3 -97.13 -4.57 -40.84
N VAL A 4 -96.78 -5.85 -41.03
CA VAL A 4 -96.05 -6.62 -39.99
C VAL A 4 -94.56 -6.40 -40.21
N LEU A 5 -93.99 -5.74 -39.30
CA LEU A 5 -92.52 -5.48 -39.29
C LEU A 5 -91.82 -6.67 -38.60
N THR A 6 -91.13 -7.50 -39.36
CA THR A 6 -90.37 -8.63 -38.81
C THR A 6 -89.00 -8.15 -38.44
N VAL A 7 -88.76 -8.06 -37.14
CA VAL A 7 -87.43 -7.73 -36.59
C VAL A 7 -86.57 -9.01 -36.61
N VAL A 8 -85.60 -9.09 -37.47
CA VAL A 8 -84.64 -10.16 -37.47
C VAL A 8 -83.54 -9.75 -36.47
N VAL A 9 -83.54 -10.42 -35.31
CA VAL A 9 -82.43 -10.29 -34.33
C VAL A 9 -81.27 -11.16 -34.85
N LEU A 10 -80.25 -10.53 -35.36
CA LEU A 10 -78.95 -11.16 -35.63
C LEU A 10 -78.28 -11.40 -34.28
N GLN A 11 -78.37 -12.60 -33.77
CA GLN A 11 -77.49 -13.05 -32.69
C GLN A 11 -76.10 -13.23 -33.26
N SER A 12 -75.18 -12.26 -32.95
CA SER A 12 -73.75 -12.41 -33.18
C SER A 12 -73.20 -13.47 -32.22
N ILE A 13 -73.03 -14.67 -32.71
CA ILE A 13 -72.32 -15.75 -32.02
C ILE A 13 -70.86 -15.37 -32.03
N SER A 14 -70.36 -14.83 -30.91
CA SER A 14 -68.94 -14.66 -30.68
C SER A 14 -68.32 -16.04 -30.50
N PHE A 15 -67.67 -16.52 -31.53
CA PHE A 15 -66.76 -17.66 -31.36
C PHE A 15 -65.61 -17.19 -30.54
N ALA A 16 -65.51 -17.57 -29.30
CA ALA A 16 -64.33 -17.52 -28.55
C ALA A 16 -63.23 -18.28 -29.34
N ASN A 17 -62.32 -17.55 -29.97
CA ASN A 17 -61.12 -18.16 -30.52
C ASN A 17 -60.34 -18.73 -29.34
N TYR A 18 -60.59 -19.97 -29.00
CA TYR A 18 -59.62 -20.75 -28.26
C TYR A 18 -58.44 -20.91 -29.20
N ALA A 19 -57.43 -20.07 -29.00
CA ALA A 19 -56.11 -20.37 -29.54
C ALA A 19 -55.79 -21.76 -28.99
N LEU A 20 -55.86 -22.78 -29.84
CA LEU A 20 -55.29 -24.07 -29.51
C LEU A 20 -53.81 -23.83 -29.23
N THR A 21 -53.47 -23.70 -27.98
CA THR A 21 -52.12 -23.96 -27.55
C THR A 21 -51.91 -25.45 -27.75
N THR A 22 -51.47 -25.83 -28.94
CA THR A 22 -50.93 -27.16 -29.17
C THR A 22 -49.71 -27.30 -28.33
N THR A 23 -49.90 -27.79 -27.12
CA THR A 23 -48.80 -28.34 -26.33
C THR A 23 -48.32 -29.53 -27.14
N THR A 24 -47.18 -29.42 -27.76
CA THR A 24 -46.55 -30.55 -28.44
C THR A 24 -46.31 -31.61 -27.37
N THR A 25 -46.99 -32.72 -27.47
CA THR A 25 -46.83 -33.88 -26.58
C THR A 25 -45.53 -34.64 -26.86
N ASN A 26 -44.84 -34.30 -27.94
CA ASN A 26 -43.56 -34.87 -28.29
C ASN A 26 -42.42 -34.06 -27.64
N ILE A 27 -41.64 -34.74 -26.82
CA ILE A 27 -40.42 -34.20 -26.26
C ILE A 27 -39.46 -33.89 -27.43
N ILE A 28 -38.95 -32.67 -27.52
CA ILE A 28 -37.89 -32.29 -28.45
C ILE A 28 -36.58 -32.85 -27.87
N TYR A 29 -36.05 -33.89 -28.51
CA TYR A 29 -34.75 -34.41 -28.16
C TYR A 29 -33.71 -33.56 -28.88
N GLY A 30 -32.80 -32.94 -28.10
CA GLY A 30 -31.79 -32.03 -28.63
C GLY A 30 -30.49 -32.13 -27.85
N SER A 31 -29.77 -31.03 -27.78
CA SER A 31 -28.54 -30.88 -27.03
C SER A 31 -28.68 -29.83 -25.92
N ALA A 32 -27.99 -30.04 -24.80
CA ALA A 32 -27.96 -29.04 -23.75
C ALA A 32 -27.26 -27.76 -24.24
N PRO A 33 -27.75 -26.58 -23.84
CA PRO A 33 -27.03 -25.34 -24.12
C PRO A 33 -25.63 -25.34 -23.52
N TYR A 34 -24.70 -24.66 -24.15
CA TYR A 34 -23.29 -24.59 -23.69
C TYR A 34 -22.77 -23.17 -23.70
N LEU A 35 -21.77 -22.90 -22.83
CA LEU A 35 -20.99 -21.68 -22.94
C LEU A 35 -19.93 -21.83 -24.04
N THR A 36 -19.70 -20.75 -24.77
CA THR A 36 -18.61 -20.65 -25.77
C THR A 36 -18.11 -19.22 -25.85
N PHE A 37 -16.78 -19.05 -26.00
CA PHE A 37 -16.13 -17.75 -26.07
C PHE A 37 -15.57 -17.44 -27.45
N ASP A 38 -15.84 -18.31 -28.44
CA ASP A 38 -15.27 -18.27 -29.79
C ASP A 38 -16.30 -18.54 -30.87
N GLY A 39 -17.58 -18.29 -30.57
CA GLY A 39 -18.68 -18.44 -31.52
C GLY A 39 -19.05 -19.88 -31.82
N GLY A 40 -18.96 -20.77 -30.83
CA GLY A 40 -19.37 -22.17 -30.93
C GLY A 40 -18.26 -23.15 -31.32
N ARG A 41 -17.04 -22.68 -31.58
CA ARG A 41 -15.92 -23.56 -31.94
C ARG A 41 -15.47 -24.42 -30.76
N THR A 42 -15.49 -23.85 -29.57
CA THR A 42 -15.14 -24.56 -28.33
C THR A 42 -16.33 -24.54 -27.38
N ARG A 43 -16.79 -25.71 -26.99
CA ARG A 43 -17.85 -25.87 -25.97
C ARG A 43 -17.24 -25.91 -24.58
N VAL A 44 -17.74 -25.07 -23.71
CA VAL A 44 -17.37 -25.05 -22.31
C VAL A 44 -18.37 -25.86 -21.52
N THR A 45 -17.94 -27.06 -21.13
CA THR A 45 -18.79 -28.02 -20.39
C THR A 45 -18.45 -28.15 -18.92
N ASN A 46 -17.37 -27.43 -18.48
CA ASN A 46 -16.89 -27.45 -17.09
C ASN A 46 -16.43 -26.06 -16.65
N THR A 47 -16.09 -25.95 -15.38
CA THR A 47 -15.67 -24.68 -14.75
C THR A 47 -14.27 -24.21 -15.15
N GLU A 48 -13.46 -25.05 -15.78
CA GLU A 48 -12.06 -24.72 -16.12
C GLU A 48 -11.91 -23.50 -17.00
N ALA A 49 -12.75 -23.40 -18.03
CA ALA A 49 -12.68 -22.27 -18.94
C ALA A 49 -13.24 -20.98 -18.33
N LEU A 50 -14.11 -21.08 -17.32
CA LEU A 50 -14.63 -19.95 -16.56
C LEU A 50 -13.55 -19.32 -15.66
N LEU A 51 -12.65 -20.14 -15.14
CA LEU A 51 -11.59 -19.73 -14.20
C LEU A 51 -10.23 -19.52 -14.90
N ARG A 52 -10.22 -19.46 -16.23
CA ARG A 52 -9.03 -19.26 -17.06
C ARG A 52 -8.51 -17.83 -16.96
N ILE A 53 -7.16 -17.70 -16.97
CA ILE A 53 -6.48 -16.44 -17.27
C ILE A 53 -5.66 -16.56 -18.56
N SER A 54 -5.41 -15.41 -19.20
CA SER A 54 -4.52 -15.31 -20.37
C SER A 54 -3.59 -14.11 -20.24
N LEU A 55 -2.33 -14.27 -20.60
CA LEU A 55 -1.34 -13.22 -20.58
C LEU A 55 -1.24 -12.53 -21.94
N SER A 56 -0.61 -11.36 -21.97
CA SER A 56 -0.46 -10.54 -23.20
C SER A 56 0.42 -11.20 -24.28
N ASP A 57 1.24 -12.19 -23.92
CA ASP A 57 2.03 -13.01 -24.85
C ASP A 57 1.27 -14.21 -25.41
N GLY A 58 -0.01 -14.39 -25.04
CA GLY A 58 -0.86 -15.47 -25.50
C GLY A 58 -0.82 -16.74 -24.63
N ARG A 59 0.04 -16.83 -23.64
CA ARG A 59 -0.01 -17.94 -22.66
C ARG A 59 -1.34 -17.97 -21.92
N LYS A 60 -1.89 -19.18 -21.76
CA LYS A 60 -3.17 -19.40 -21.09
C LYS A 60 -2.99 -20.39 -19.94
N PHE A 61 -3.65 -20.13 -18.84
CA PHE A 61 -3.65 -20.99 -17.67
C PHE A 61 -5.09 -21.28 -17.24
N THR A 62 -5.36 -22.55 -17.00
CA THR A 62 -6.64 -23.06 -16.46
C THR A 62 -6.36 -23.70 -15.10
N PRO A 63 -7.38 -24.01 -14.30
CA PRO A 63 -7.16 -24.73 -13.05
C PRO A 63 -6.30 -25.99 -13.17
N THR A 64 -6.46 -26.76 -14.25
CA THR A 64 -5.65 -28.00 -14.50
C THR A 64 -4.25 -27.73 -15.01
N THR A 65 -4.01 -26.67 -15.77
CA THR A 65 -2.68 -26.34 -16.30
C THR A 65 -1.88 -25.42 -15.36
N ASN A 66 -2.51 -24.93 -14.32
CA ASN A 66 -1.90 -24.04 -13.34
C ASN A 66 -0.99 -24.83 -12.39
N ASN A 67 0.31 -24.63 -12.52
CA ASN A 67 1.34 -25.16 -11.60
C ASN A 67 1.99 -24.05 -10.76
N SER A 68 1.41 -22.84 -10.76
CA SER A 68 1.97 -21.72 -10.01
C SER A 68 1.80 -21.89 -8.50
N SER A 69 2.80 -21.42 -7.79
CA SER A 69 2.82 -21.42 -6.32
C SER A 69 3.53 -20.16 -5.82
N TYR A 70 3.51 -19.96 -4.51
CA TYR A 70 4.25 -18.84 -3.89
C TYR A 70 5.74 -18.82 -4.29
N TYR A 71 6.36 -20.00 -4.44
CA TYR A 71 7.78 -20.15 -4.80
C TYR A 71 8.04 -20.32 -6.30
N ASN A 72 7.00 -20.57 -7.07
CA ASN A 72 7.08 -20.72 -8.53
C ASN A 72 5.92 -19.95 -9.20
N PRO A 73 5.92 -18.61 -9.13
CA PRO A 73 4.86 -17.80 -9.70
C PRO A 73 4.95 -17.72 -11.24
N ILE A 74 3.84 -17.42 -11.87
CA ILE A 74 3.78 -17.07 -13.30
C ILE A 74 4.39 -15.68 -13.47
N GLU A 75 5.41 -15.55 -14.29
CA GLU A 75 6.00 -14.25 -14.62
C GLU A 75 5.25 -13.59 -15.77
N LEU A 76 4.87 -12.32 -15.60
CA LEU A 76 4.29 -11.50 -16.66
C LEU A 76 5.33 -11.22 -17.76
N PRO A 77 4.89 -11.15 -19.04
CA PRO A 77 5.83 -11.08 -20.16
C PRO A 77 6.47 -9.70 -20.36
N VAL A 78 5.83 -8.63 -19.88
CA VAL A 78 6.26 -7.25 -20.12
C VAL A 78 6.39 -6.51 -18.80
N ASP A 79 7.39 -5.64 -18.69
CA ASP A 79 7.54 -4.74 -17.55
C ASP A 79 6.42 -3.67 -17.51
N GLY A 80 6.07 -3.22 -16.31
CA GLY A 80 5.06 -2.19 -16.11
C GLY A 80 3.62 -2.66 -16.28
N GLN A 81 3.37 -3.98 -16.42
CA GLN A 81 2.01 -4.52 -16.49
C GLN A 81 1.28 -4.47 -15.15
N SER A 82 -0.04 -4.45 -15.25
CA SER A 82 -1.00 -4.52 -14.15
C SER A 82 -1.88 -5.76 -14.30
N PHE A 83 -2.78 -6.01 -13.35
CA PHE A 83 -3.79 -7.06 -13.51
C PHE A 83 -4.85 -6.75 -14.58
N ALA A 84 -4.94 -5.50 -15.07
CA ALA A 84 -5.78 -5.15 -16.21
C ALA A 84 -5.26 -5.75 -17.53
N ASP A 85 -3.96 -6.07 -17.59
CA ASP A 85 -3.33 -6.71 -18.76
C ASP A 85 -3.51 -8.23 -18.78
N ILE A 86 -4.09 -8.81 -17.74
CA ILE A 86 -4.41 -10.24 -17.66
C ILE A 86 -5.85 -10.44 -18.11
N GLY A 87 -6.01 -11.16 -19.21
CA GLY A 87 -7.33 -11.50 -19.75
C GLY A 87 -8.05 -12.53 -18.88
N MET A 88 -9.30 -12.24 -18.52
CA MET A 88 -10.21 -13.12 -17.82
C MET A 88 -11.66 -12.71 -18.09
N LEU A 89 -12.65 -13.53 -17.69
CA LEU A 89 -14.06 -13.21 -17.92
C LEU A 89 -14.60 -12.09 -17.02
N VAL A 90 -14.01 -11.89 -15.84
CA VAL A 90 -14.37 -10.76 -14.97
C VAL A 90 -13.81 -9.46 -15.59
N PRO A 91 -14.69 -8.48 -15.90
CA PRO A 91 -14.27 -7.20 -16.51
C PRO A 91 -13.28 -6.43 -15.63
N THR A 92 -12.52 -5.51 -16.23
CA THR A 92 -11.45 -4.76 -15.56
C THR A 92 -11.94 -3.74 -14.54
N ASP A 93 -13.19 -3.31 -14.66
CA ASP A 93 -13.85 -2.31 -13.82
C ASP A 93 -14.63 -2.91 -12.62
N THR A 94 -14.71 -4.24 -12.55
CA THR A 94 -15.42 -4.96 -11.48
C THR A 94 -14.61 -6.11 -10.91
N ASN A 95 -15.03 -6.62 -9.75
CA ASN A 95 -14.48 -7.83 -9.12
C ASN A 95 -15.44 -9.03 -9.22
N SER A 96 -16.53 -8.90 -9.95
CA SER A 96 -17.45 -10.01 -10.19
C SER A 96 -18.24 -9.80 -11.48
N ILE A 97 -18.76 -10.91 -12.02
CA ILE A 97 -19.71 -10.88 -13.14
C ILE A 97 -20.71 -12.02 -13.00
N ALA A 98 -22.00 -11.72 -13.23
CA ALA A 98 -23.02 -12.75 -13.30
C ALA A 98 -22.90 -13.55 -14.60
N LEU A 99 -23.16 -14.87 -14.58
CA LEU A 99 -23.18 -15.68 -15.81
C LEU A 99 -24.29 -15.21 -16.76
N SER A 100 -25.40 -14.67 -16.24
CA SER A 100 -26.46 -14.04 -17.03
C SER A 100 -25.96 -12.84 -17.86
N SER A 101 -24.97 -12.10 -17.37
CA SER A 101 -24.35 -11.03 -18.16
C SER A 101 -23.47 -11.56 -19.29
N LEU A 102 -22.80 -12.71 -19.10
CA LEU A 102 -21.95 -13.32 -20.12
C LEU A 102 -22.74 -13.87 -21.31
N ILE A 103 -23.97 -14.31 -21.09
CA ILE A 103 -24.85 -14.80 -22.16
C ILE A 103 -25.58 -13.67 -22.90
N GLY A 104 -25.65 -12.47 -22.30
CA GLY A 104 -26.25 -11.27 -22.88
C GLY A 104 -25.27 -10.43 -23.69
N THR A 105 -25.79 -9.34 -24.27
CA THR A 105 -24.98 -8.33 -24.97
C THR A 105 -24.06 -7.60 -23.96
N PRO A 106 -22.81 -7.32 -24.29
CA PRO A 106 -22.14 -7.49 -25.60
C PRO A 106 -21.50 -8.86 -25.82
N TYR A 107 -21.46 -9.73 -24.80
CA TYR A 107 -20.66 -10.96 -24.82
C TYR A 107 -21.28 -12.06 -25.69
N ASN A 108 -22.56 -12.38 -25.47
CA ASN A 108 -23.29 -13.47 -26.15
C ASN A 108 -22.50 -14.80 -26.10
N TYR A 109 -21.92 -15.14 -24.96
CA TYR A 109 -21.05 -16.31 -24.78
C TYR A 109 -21.82 -17.60 -24.53
N TRP A 110 -22.72 -17.94 -25.42
CA TRP A 110 -23.46 -19.18 -25.37
C TRP A 110 -23.75 -19.75 -26.76
N GLY A 111 -24.06 -21.01 -26.81
CA GLY A 111 -24.49 -21.71 -28.03
C GLY A 111 -25.49 -22.79 -27.71
N ASP A 112 -26.27 -23.13 -28.72
CA ASP A 112 -27.30 -24.13 -28.69
C ASP A 112 -27.43 -24.70 -30.12
N ASP A 113 -27.30 -26.03 -30.27
CA ASP A 113 -27.17 -26.66 -31.57
C ASP A 113 -28.54 -27.02 -32.19
N ASP A 114 -29.59 -27.18 -31.39
CA ASP A 114 -30.92 -27.54 -31.86
C ASP A 114 -31.85 -26.33 -31.97
N GLY A 115 -31.42 -25.16 -31.53
CA GLY A 115 -32.15 -23.92 -31.70
C GLY A 115 -33.33 -23.74 -30.77
N ASP A 116 -33.47 -24.54 -29.71
CA ASP A 116 -34.57 -24.44 -28.77
C ASP A 116 -34.43 -23.26 -27.79
N GLY A 117 -33.25 -22.63 -27.75
CA GLY A 117 -32.95 -21.38 -27.06
C GLY A 117 -33.40 -20.11 -27.79
N GLN A 118 -34.06 -20.21 -28.95
CA GLN A 118 -34.51 -19.06 -29.72
C GLN A 118 -35.74 -18.38 -29.10
N GLY A 119 -35.81 -17.05 -29.25
CA GLY A 119 -36.96 -16.23 -28.87
C GLY A 119 -36.82 -15.45 -27.59
N VAL A 120 -37.88 -14.77 -27.17
CA VAL A 120 -37.90 -13.93 -25.97
C VAL A 120 -37.69 -14.80 -24.74
N ASN A 121 -36.65 -14.52 -23.94
CA ASN A 121 -36.23 -15.29 -22.78
C ASN A 121 -35.83 -16.75 -23.10
N GLY A 122 -35.26 -16.96 -24.30
CA GLY A 122 -34.92 -18.32 -24.76
C GLY A 122 -33.81 -18.99 -23.91
N VAL A 123 -32.84 -18.23 -23.45
CA VAL A 123 -31.72 -18.72 -22.62
C VAL A 123 -31.65 -17.94 -21.32
N THR A 124 -31.45 -18.64 -20.22
CA THR A 124 -31.19 -18.04 -18.89
C THR A 124 -29.93 -18.63 -18.28
N ALA A 125 -29.24 -17.86 -17.47
CA ALA A 125 -28.09 -18.34 -16.69
C ALA A 125 -28.16 -17.86 -15.25
N THR A 126 -27.72 -18.71 -14.33
CA THR A 126 -27.53 -18.41 -12.91
C THR A 126 -26.10 -18.67 -12.51
N GLY A 127 -25.66 -18.05 -11.41
CA GLY A 127 -24.30 -18.12 -10.91
C GLY A 127 -23.50 -16.86 -11.22
N SER A 128 -22.31 -16.76 -10.63
CA SER A 128 -21.41 -15.63 -10.79
C SER A 128 -19.96 -16.06 -10.72
N LEU A 129 -19.11 -15.27 -11.35
CA LEU A 129 -17.65 -15.32 -11.18
C LEU A 129 -17.22 -14.19 -10.26
N ASN A 130 -16.27 -14.48 -9.36
CA ASN A 130 -15.69 -13.52 -8.44
C ASN A 130 -14.17 -13.54 -8.54
N LEU A 131 -13.58 -12.37 -8.35
CA LEU A 131 -12.15 -12.12 -8.42
C LEU A 131 -11.66 -11.53 -7.09
N SER A 132 -10.58 -12.07 -6.58
CA SER A 132 -9.81 -11.47 -5.48
C SER A 132 -8.34 -11.38 -5.87
N ILE A 133 -7.75 -10.21 -5.64
CA ILE A 133 -6.34 -9.98 -5.91
C ILE A 133 -5.69 -9.40 -4.65
N VAL A 134 -4.62 -10.05 -4.18
CA VAL A 134 -3.87 -9.59 -3.01
C VAL A 134 -2.36 -9.68 -3.26
N ASP A 135 -1.59 -8.84 -2.56
CA ASP A 135 -0.13 -8.91 -2.53
C ASP A 135 0.36 -10.05 -1.60
N LYS A 136 1.69 -10.23 -1.50
CA LYS A 136 2.31 -11.22 -0.61
C LYS A 136 1.96 -11.06 0.88
N ASN A 137 1.48 -9.88 1.28
CA ASN A 137 1.06 -9.57 2.64
C ASN A 137 -0.47 -9.66 2.82
N ASN A 138 -1.19 -10.28 1.85
CA ASN A 138 -2.66 -10.38 1.78
C ASN A 138 -3.41 -9.04 1.74
N ARG A 139 -2.79 -7.96 1.22
CA ARG A 139 -3.45 -6.68 1.01
C ARG A 139 -4.07 -6.63 -0.38
N ALA A 140 -5.28 -6.08 -0.46
CA ALA A 140 -5.97 -5.91 -1.74
C ALA A 140 -5.18 -5.05 -2.72
N VAL A 141 -5.16 -5.46 -3.98
CA VAL A 141 -4.47 -4.78 -5.09
C VAL A 141 -5.50 -4.41 -6.15
N ALA A 142 -5.46 -3.15 -6.60
CA ALA A 142 -6.34 -2.68 -7.66
C ALA A 142 -5.95 -3.28 -9.02
N ARG A 143 -6.94 -3.51 -9.89
CA ARG A 143 -6.72 -4.06 -11.24
C ARG A 143 -5.75 -3.21 -12.08
N SER A 144 -5.79 -1.89 -11.92
CA SER A 144 -4.96 -0.93 -12.65
C SER A 144 -3.62 -0.62 -12.00
N GLU A 145 -3.35 -1.17 -10.82
CA GLU A 145 -2.08 -0.93 -10.13
C GLU A 145 -0.93 -1.64 -10.87
N VAL A 146 0.10 -0.88 -11.25
CA VAL A 146 1.31 -1.42 -11.86
C VAL A 146 2.02 -2.32 -10.84
N LEU A 147 2.29 -3.56 -11.25
CA LEU A 147 2.86 -4.56 -10.37
C LEU A 147 4.35 -4.32 -10.11
N THR A 148 4.79 -4.53 -8.88
CA THR A 148 6.20 -4.38 -8.48
C THR A 148 6.72 -5.65 -7.84
N ILE A 149 8.00 -5.93 -8.03
CA ILE A 149 8.68 -7.07 -7.39
C ILE A 149 8.64 -6.95 -5.85
N CYS A 150 8.50 -5.74 -5.33
CA CYS A 150 8.45 -5.47 -3.89
C CYS A 150 7.21 -6.03 -3.19
N LYS A 151 6.10 -6.15 -3.91
CA LYS A 151 4.82 -6.69 -3.41
C LYS A 151 4.56 -8.14 -3.85
N ALA A 152 5.39 -8.67 -4.74
CA ALA A 152 5.29 -10.01 -5.30
C ALA A 152 5.72 -11.12 -4.29
N PRO A 153 5.27 -12.38 -4.46
CA PRO A 153 4.28 -12.78 -5.46
C PRO A 153 2.87 -12.32 -5.11
N TYR A 154 2.13 -11.93 -6.12
CA TYR A 154 0.71 -11.60 -5.98
C TYR A 154 -0.13 -12.87 -6.09
N LYS A 155 -1.30 -12.86 -5.45
CA LYS A 155 -2.25 -13.96 -5.49
C LYS A 155 -3.54 -13.48 -6.14
N LEU A 156 -3.83 -14.01 -7.33
CA LEU A 156 -5.07 -13.82 -8.05
C LEU A 156 -5.94 -15.06 -7.84
N THR A 157 -7.13 -14.91 -7.28
CA THR A 157 -8.09 -15.99 -7.07
C THR A 157 -9.37 -15.70 -7.84
N LEU A 158 -9.70 -16.59 -8.78
CA LEU A 158 -10.99 -16.65 -9.44
C LEU A 158 -11.83 -17.73 -8.77
N SER A 159 -13.11 -17.45 -8.54
CA SER A 159 -14.04 -18.43 -7.99
C SER A 159 -15.40 -18.29 -8.67
N ASN A 160 -16.10 -19.39 -8.80
CA ASN A 160 -17.51 -19.41 -9.18
C ASN A 160 -18.34 -20.20 -8.17
N GLY A 161 -19.57 -19.75 -7.94
CA GLY A 161 -20.58 -20.56 -7.31
C GLY A 161 -21.16 -21.60 -8.28
N GLU A 162 -22.07 -22.45 -7.81
CA GLU A 162 -22.84 -23.29 -8.71
C GLU A 162 -23.62 -22.43 -9.72
N GLY A 163 -23.62 -22.87 -10.97
CA GLY A 163 -24.26 -22.16 -12.07
C GLY A 163 -25.06 -23.11 -12.96
N ARG A 164 -26.04 -22.54 -13.66
CA ARG A 164 -26.84 -23.24 -14.65
C ARG A 164 -26.99 -22.37 -15.87
N LEU A 165 -27.02 -23.02 -17.00
CA LEU A 165 -27.44 -22.46 -18.30
C LEU A 165 -28.64 -23.28 -18.76
N THR A 166 -29.78 -22.62 -19.02
CA THR A 166 -31.03 -23.30 -19.29
C THR A 166 -31.71 -22.71 -20.53
N THR A 167 -32.10 -23.54 -21.45
CA THR A 167 -33.01 -23.19 -22.57
C THR A 167 -34.48 -23.40 -22.18
N ARG A 168 -35.38 -22.77 -22.90
CA ARG A 168 -36.80 -22.82 -22.63
C ARG A 168 -37.42 -24.17 -22.92
N TYR A 169 -36.91 -24.85 -23.92
CA TYR A 169 -37.43 -26.10 -24.46
C TYR A 169 -36.31 -27.13 -24.61
N GLY A 170 -36.65 -28.33 -25.02
CA GLY A 170 -35.69 -29.38 -25.31
C GLY A 170 -35.40 -30.31 -24.14
N VAL A 171 -34.78 -31.45 -24.44
CA VAL A 171 -34.23 -32.41 -23.48
C VAL A 171 -32.94 -32.97 -24.04
N PRO A 172 -31.80 -32.73 -23.35
CA PRO A 172 -31.64 -31.95 -22.13
C PRO A 172 -31.68 -30.45 -22.39
N ASN A 173 -32.32 -29.67 -21.50
CA ASN A 173 -32.43 -28.22 -21.61
C ASN A 173 -31.54 -27.48 -20.61
N GLU A 174 -30.67 -28.19 -19.92
CA GLU A 174 -29.84 -27.58 -18.84
C GLU A 174 -28.39 -28.08 -18.90
N SER A 175 -27.46 -27.14 -18.74
CA SER A 175 -26.06 -27.41 -18.41
C SER A 175 -25.72 -26.85 -17.03
N ARG A 176 -24.98 -27.60 -16.23
CA ARG A 176 -24.61 -27.25 -14.87
C ARG A 176 -23.13 -27.04 -14.77
N PHE A 177 -22.77 -26.01 -14.01
CA PHE A 177 -21.38 -25.67 -13.67
C PHE A 177 -21.21 -25.82 -12.15
N SER A 178 -20.35 -26.71 -11.73
CA SER A 178 -20.01 -26.89 -10.32
C SER A 178 -19.28 -25.68 -9.75
N ALA A 179 -19.48 -25.41 -8.47
CA ALA A 179 -18.65 -24.43 -7.77
C ALA A 179 -17.16 -24.83 -7.83
N GLY A 180 -16.30 -23.83 -7.96
CA GLY A 180 -14.85 -24.05 -8.04
C GLY A 180 -14.07 -22.79 -7.76
N ASN A 181 -12.76 -22.96 -7.60
CA ASN A 181 -11.83 -21.85 -7.51
C ASN A 181 -10.48 -22.19 -8.16
N ALA A 182 -9.78 -21.17 -8.59
CA ALA A 182 -8.41 -21.27 -9.08
C ALA A 182 -7.59 -20.12 -8.50
N THR A 183 -6.43 -20.44 -7.96
CA THR A 183 -5.49 -19.45 -7.45
C THR A 183 -4.23 -19.46 -8.31
N TYR A 184 -3.88 -18.29 -8.85
CA TYR A 184 -2.70 -18.06 -9.66
C TYR A 184 -1.75 -17.14 -8.89
N TYR A 185 -0.51 -17.58 -8.73
CA TYR A 185 0.54 -16.74 -8.18
C TYR A 185 1.26 -16.03 -9.32
N ILE A 186 1.33 -14.71 -9.23
CA ILE A 186 1.80 -13.85 -10.34
C ILE A 186 2.97 -13.00 -9.85
N ASN A 187 4.05 -12.99 -10.61
CA ASN A 187 5.13 -12.00 -10.50
C ASN A 187 5.06 -11.02 -11.68
N PRO A 188 5.36 -9.73 -11.45
CA PRO A 188 5.71 -8.86 -12.57
C PRO A 188 6.97 -9.38 -13.24
N LYS A 189 7.20 -9.01 -14.49
CA LYS A 189 8.53 -9.16 -15.08
C LYS A 189 9.53 -8.42 -14.19
N ALA A 190 10.64 -9.07 -13.88
CA ALA A 190 11.60 -8.54 -12.92
C ALA A 190 12.18 -7.21 -13.40
N SER A 191 11.75 -6.11 -12.80
CA SER A 191 12.41 -4.81 -12.88
C SER A 191 13.11 -4.52 -11.57
N PRO A 192 14.34 -4.04 -11.60
CA PRO A 192 15.03 -3.62 -10.41
C PRO A 192 14.24 -2.55 -9.66
N ALA A 193 14.11 -2.72 -8.34
CA ALA A 193 13.38 -1.77 -7.51
C ALA A 193 13.98 -1.67 -6.10
N ILE A 194 13.89 -0.49 -5.50
CA ILE A 194 14.18 -0.28 -4.08
C ILE A 194 12.90 -0.50 -3.31
N CYS A 195 12.86 -1.59 -2.52
CA CYS A 195 11.67 -2.03 -1.83
C CYS A 195 11.52 -1.45 -0.43
N PHE A 196 12.64 -1.20 0.26
CA PHE A 196 12.63 -0.72 1.63
C PHE A 196 13.76 0.27 1.86
N ALA A 197 13.49 1.24 2.74
CA ALA A 197 14.48 2.06 3.39
C ALA A 197 14.55 1.64 4.86
N ARG A 198 15.70 1.16 5.29
CA ARG A 198 15.89 0.50 6.58
C ARG A 198 16.78 1.32 7.51
N PRO A 199 16.22 2.21 8.37
CA PRO A 199 16.93 2.75 9.51
C PRO A 199 17.12 1.70 10.60
N ASN A 200 17.46 2.10 11.83
CA ASN A 200 17.41 1.21 12.97
C ASN A 200 16.05 0.49 13.05
N LEU A 201 16.07 -0.84 13.30
CA LEU A 201 14.87 -1.68 13.38
C LEU A 201 14.36 -1.87 14.81
N ASP A 202 15.13 -1.47 15.81
CA ASP A 202 14.70 -1.57 17.20
C ASP A 202 13.44 -0.73 17.42
N MET A 203 12.60 -1.19 18.34
CA MET A 203 11.27 -0.70 18.62
C MET A 203 10.16 -1.30 17.77
N ASP A 204 9.40 -2.10 18.46
CA ASP A 204 8.23 -2.78 17.93
C ASP A 204 7.05 -1.84 17.76
N GLY A 205 6.36 -2.05 16.71
CA GLY A 205 5.04 -1.51 16.49
C GLY A 205 4.89 -0.86 15.14
N ALA A 206 4.34 -1.61 14.21
CA ALA A 206 3.78 -1.04 12.97
C ALA A 206 2.34 -0.61 13.21
N ILE A 207 1.99 0.58 12.77
CA ILE A 207 0.59 0.99 12.64
C ILE A 207 -0.01 0.24 11.46
N SER A 208 0.77 0.11 10.39
CA SER A 208 0.36 -0.50 9.14
C SER A 208 1.52 -1.23 8.48
N ALA A 209 1.28 -2.48 8.12
CA ALA A 209 2.21 -3.24 7.29
C ALA A 209 2.38 -2.65 5.88
N ALA A 210 1.56 -1.67 5.48
CA ALA A 210 1.75 -0.92 4.25
C ALA A 210 2.87 0.10 4.32
N VAL A 211 3.27 0.52 5.53
CA VAL A 211 4.30 1.55 5.75
C VAL A 211 5.57 0.96 6.35
N TRP A 212 5.44 0.04 7.28
CA TRP A 212 6.56 -0.51 8.04
C TRP A 212 6.55 -2.05 8.06
N ASN A 213 7.68 -2.62 7.72
CA ASN A 213 7.98 -4.04 7.94
C ASN A 213 9.02 -4.15 9.06
N ARG A 214 8.73 -4.96 10.08
CA ARG A 214 9.54 -5.11 11.28
C ARG A 214 10.99 -5.56 11.02
N GLU A 215 11.20 -6.36 9.97
CA GLU A 215 12.51 -6.91 9.63
C GLU A 215 13.26 -6.11 8.55
N LYS A 216 12.53 -5.30 7.77
CA LYS A 216 13.05 -4.66 6.56
C LYS A 216 12.98 -3.13 6.57
N GLY A 217 12.25 -2.53 7.52
CA GLY A 217 12.08 -1.09 7.62
C GLY A 217 10.88 -0.52 6.86
N PHE A 218 10.98 0.73 6.44
CA PHE A 218 9.91 1.42 5.70
C PHE A 218 9.79 0.93 4.26
N LEU A 219 8.58 0.56 3.87
CA LEU A 219 8.28 0.27 2.46
C LEU A 219 8.38 1.56 1.64
N THR A 220 8.94 1.45 0.44
CA THR A 220 8.88 2.54 -0.54
C THR A 220 7.41 2.82 -0.89
N GLN A 221 6.95 4.04 -0.62
CA GLN A 221 5.57 4.46 -0.83
C GLN A 221 5.35 5.05 -2.22
N SER A 222 6.39 5.68 -2.79
CA SER A 222 6.31 6.31 -4.10
C SER A 222 7.62 6.22 -4.86
N VAL A 223 7.51 6.07 -6.18
CA VAL A 223 8.61 6.17 -7.15
C VAL A 223 8.49 7.42 -8.03
N THR A 224 7.46 8.24 -7.79
CA THR A 224 7.16 9.44 -8.58
C THR A 224 7.74 10.69 -7.89
N PRO A 225 8.52 11.53 -8.58
CA PRO A 225 9.18 12.69 -7.98
C PRO A 225 8.26 13.65 -7.23
N SER A 226 7.03 13.90 -7.73
CA SER A 226 6.05 14.78 -7.07
C SER A 226 5.49 14.24 -5.75
N SER A 227 5.76 12.98 -5.42
CA SER A 227 5.28 12.32 -4.20
C SER A 227 6.41 11.66 -3.39
N TYR A 228 7.65 12.06 -3.60
CA TYR A 228 8.78 11.60 -2.77
C TYR A 228 8.64 11.97 -1.28
N GLY A 229 7.87 13.00 -0.96
CA GLY A 229 7.54 13.35 0.42
C GLY A 229 6.72 12.30 1.19
N LEU A 230 6.27 11.24 0.53
CA LEU A 230 5.65 10.06 1.15
C LEU A 230 6.68 9.00 1.58
N ASN A 231 7.93 9.10 1.12
CA ASN A 231 8.99 8.16 1.47
C ASN A 231 9.76 8.61 2.71
N PHE A 232 10.33 7.64 3.43
CA PHE A 232 11.32 7.87 4.48
C PHE A 232 12.67 8.32 3.85
N PRO A 233 13.45 9.22 4.48
CA PRO A 233 13.12 10.01 5.66
C PRO A 233 12.49 11.36 5.31
N THR A 234 11.65 11.88 6.21
CA THR A 234 11.18 13.28 6.12
C THR A 234 11.96 14.21 7.07
N THR A 235 12.71 13.62 7.97
CA THR A 235 13.55 14.30 8.97
C THR A 235 14.99 13.82 8.86
N GLY A 236 15.97 14.63 9.33
CA GLY A 236 17.36 14.24 9.28
C GLY A 236 18.23 14.92 10.33
N ALA A 237 19.40 14.32 10.60
CA ALA A 237 20.48 14.90 11.38
C ALA A 237 21.82 14.40 10.84
N ASN A 238 22.92 15.09 11.23
CA ASN A 238 24.25 14.73 10.77
C ASN A 238 24.65 13.31 11.19
N LYS A 239 25.18 12.53 10.22
CA LYS A 239 25.65 11.16 10.40
C LYS A 239 24.54 10.14 10.74
N LEU A 240 23.27 10.46 10.53
CA LEU A 240 22.23 9.44 10.46
C LEU A 240 22.37 8.65 9.16
N TRP A 241 22.07 7.37 9.23
CA TRP A 241 22.17 6.46 8.09
C TRP A 241 20.99 5.48 8.02
N PHE A 242 20.71 5.02 6.83
CA PHE A 242 19.76 3.96 6.55
C PHE A 242 20.22 3.13 5.35
N ASP A 243 19.80 1.90 5.29
CA ASP A 243 20.12 1.02 4.17
C ASP A 243 18.92 0.94 3.20
N LEU A 244 19.16 1.11 1.90
CA LEU A 244 18.17 0.82 0.87
C LEU A 244 18.26 -0.65 0.49
N ASN A 245 17.14 -1.37 0.54
CA ASN A 245 17.06 -2.75 0.10
C ASN A 245 16.64 -2.81 -1.38
N ILE A 246 17.48 -3.42 -2.21
CA ILE A 246 17.32 -3.49 -3.66
C ILE A 246 16.88 -4.91 -4.02
N SER A 247 15.96 -5.05 -4.97
CA SER A 247 15.51 -6.33 -5.52
C SER A 247 15.59 -6.30 -7.04
N GLY A 248 15.74 -7.48 -7.66
CA GLY A 248 15.72 -7.62 -9.12
C GLY A 248 17.06 -7.37 -9.82
N ILE A 249 18.18 -7.28 -9.07
CA ILE A 249 19.54 -7.19 -9.64
C ILE A 249 20.47 -8.22 -9.03
N ASN A 250 21.55 -8.52 -9.75
CA ASN A 250 22.57 -9.50 -9.34
C ASN A 250 23.97 -8.89 -9.19
N GLN A 251 24.13 -7.59 -9.31
CA GLN A 251 25.41 -6.87 -9.22
C GLN A 251 25.27 -5.64 -8.32
N ALA A 252 26.36 -5.19 -7.74
CA ALA A 252 26.43 -3.93 -7.03
C ALA A 252 26.29 -2.76 -8.02
N LEU A 253 25.57 -1.71 -7.60
CA LEU A 253 25.40 -0.48 -8.39
C LEU A 253 26.39 0.59 -7.93
N SER A 254 26.71 1.51 -8.83
CA SER A 254 27.45 2.72 -8.52
C SER A 254 26.50 3.86 -8.18
N TRP A 255 26.91 4.71 -7.24
CA TRP A 255 26.09 5.80 -6.70
C TRP A 255 26.93 7.08 -6.57
N ALA A 256 26.45 8.18 -7.11
CA ALA A 256 27.04 9.49 -6.91
C ALA A 256 26.41 10.16 -5.67
N PRO A 257 27.20 10.86 -4.82
CA PRO A 257 26.64 11.68 -3.74
C PRO A 257 25.66 12.72 -4.28
N VAL A 258 24.62 13.02 -3.50
CA VAL A 258 23.60 14.03 -3.83
C VAL A 258 23.60 15.11 -2.76
N SER A 259 23.81 16.36 -3.16
CA SER A 259 23.91 17.51 -2.24
C SER A 259 22.88 18.56 -2.60
N HIS A 260 22.03 18.91 -1.64
CA HIS A 260 21.05 19.98 -1.77
C HIS A 260 20.89 20.76 -0.46
N GLY A 261 20.76 22.07 -0.54
CA GLY A 261 20.39 22.91 0.58
C GLY A 261 21.32 22.86 1.80
N GLY A 262 22.60 22.48 1.62
CA GLY A 262 23.56 22.32 2.74
C GLY A 262 23.55 20.93 3.38
N ILE A 263 22.82 19.97 2.80
CA ILE A 263 22.77 18.56 3.22
C ILE A 263 23.27 17.68 2.08
N THR A 264 24.05 16.65 2.40
CA THR A 264 24.55 15.66 1.45
C THR A 264 24.14 14.27 1.86
N ALA A 265 23.58 13.51 0.90
CA ALA A 265 23.38 12.07 0.99
C ALA A 265 24.53 11.35 0.29
N THR A 266 25.29 10.54 1.02
CA THR A 266 26.41 9.75 0.49
C THR A 266 26.07 8.27 0.56
N MET A 267 26.27 7.55 -0.53
CA MET A 267 26.01 6.12 -0.63
C MET A 267 27.32 5.33 -0.54
N THR A 268 27.33 4.34 0.37
CA THR A 268 28.48 3.45 0.63
C THR A 268 28.01 1.99 0.74
N ASP A 269 28.94 1.06 0.83
CA ASP A 269 28.70 -0.36 1.08
C ASP A 269 27.66 -0.99 0.11
N SER A 270 27.76 -0.59 -1.17
CA SER A 270 26.86 -1.08 -2.21
C SER A 270 27.09 -2.55 -2.51
N THR A 271 26.02 -3.32 -2.46
CA THR A 271 25.94 -4.74 -2.84
C THR A 271 24.85 -4.95 -3.90
N SER A 272 24.62 -6.18 -4.33
CA SER A 272 23.50 -6.51 -5.21
C SER A 272 22.11 -6.37 -4.53
N THR A 273 22.06 -6.30 -3.19
CA THR A 273 20.80 -6.29 -2.44
C THR A 273 20.62 -5.07 -1.55
N SER A 274 21.66 -4.25 -1.38
CA SER A 274 21.58 -3.07 -0.48
C SER A 274 22.65 -2.02 -0.79
N VAL A 275 22.39 -0.80 -0.34
CA VAL A 275 23.35 0.30 -0.27
C VAL A 275 23.05 1.15 0.97
N ARG A 276 24.08 1.59 1.70
CA ARG A 276 23.95 2.48 2.84
C ARG A 276 23.92 3.93 2.40
N VAL A 277 22.96 4.68 2.88
CA VAL A 277 22.81 6.12 2.69
C VAL A 277 23.13 6.81 4.00
N THR A 278 24.11 7.71 4.01
CA THR A 278 24.47 8.52 5.18
C THR A 278 24.19 9.99 4.89
N LEU A 279 23.43 10.63 5.77
CA LEU A 279 23.16 12.07 5.70
C LEU A 279 24.25 12.84 6.43
N THR A 280 24.78 13.89 5.80
CA THR A 280 25.73 14.83 6.42
C THR A 280 25.23 16.25 6.20
N GLY A 281 25.35 17.09 7.23
CA GLY A 281 24.88 18.47 7.18
C GLY A 281 25.23 19.24 8.44
N PRO A 282 24.58 20.37 8.70
CA PRO A 282 24.85 21.22 9.86
C PRO A 282 24.84 20.44 11.18
N VAL A 283 25.84 20.68 12.03
CA VAL A 283 26.01 19.97 13.31
C VAL A 283 26.72 20.87 14.31
N ALA A 284 26.41 20.72 15.59
CA ALA A 284 27.14 21.36 16.66
C ALA A 284 28.45 20.59 16.96
N THR A 285 29.55 21.30 17.03
CA THR A 285 30.87 20.76 17.41
C THR A 285 30.93 20.47 18.91
N TYR A 286 31.88 19.63 19.30
CA TYR A 286 32.12 19.34 20.74
C TYR A 286 32.37 20.61 21.57
N SER A 287 33.12 21.59 21.04
CA SER A 287 33.35 22.88 21.70
C SER A 287 32.09 23.72 21.85
N GLN A 288 31.17 23.66 20.86
CA GLN A 288 29.92 24.39 20.92
C GLN A 288 28.95 23.79 21.97
N TRP A 289 29.01 22.49 22.25
CA TRP A 289 28.12 21.88 23.27
C TRP A 289 28.30 22.49 24.66
N TRP A 290 29.54 22.90 24.98
CA TRP A 290 29.92 23.42 26.31
C TRP A 290 30.00 24.95 26.36
N ALA A 291 29.92 25.60 25.20
CA ALA A 291 30.05 27.04 25.14
C ALA A 291 28.78 27.77 25.61
N ASP A 292 28.94 28.80 26.41
CA ASP A 292 27.86 29.74 26.75
C ASP A 292 27.40 30.53 25.54
N ASN A 293 28.28 30.77 24.57
CA ASN A 293 27.99 31.40 23.30
C ASN A 293 28.53 30.57 22.13
N PRO A 294 27.74 29.55 21.67
CA PRO A 294 28.23 28.63 20.63
C PRO A 294 28.37 29.22 19.24
N GLY A 295 27.79 30.41 19.01
CA GLY A 295 27.71 31.00 17.68
C GLY A 295 26.67 30.31 16.79
N GLU A 296 26.32 30.96 15.68
CA GLU A 296 25.34 30.43 14.74
C GLU A 296 25.87 29.21 13.98
N ILE A 297 24.99 28.28 13.66
CA ILE A 297 25.23 27.13 12.77
C ILE A 297 24.42 27.36 11.50
N ALA A 298 25.02 27.07 10.34
CA ALA A 298 24.33 27.22 9.06
C ALA A 298 22.98 26.47 9.06
N ARG A 299 21.96 27.11 8.52
CA ARG A 299 20.62 26.52 8.37
C ARG A 299 20.52 25.89 6.98
N PRO A 300 20.06 24.64 6.87
CA PRO A 300 19.84 24.05 5.56
C PRO A 300 18.62 24.70 4.89
N SER A 301 18.60 24.72 3.55
CA SER A 301 17.38 25.10 2.82
C SER A 301 16.41 23.92 2.83
N LEU A 302 15.23 24.06 3.43
CA LEU A 302 14.20 23.02 3.54
C LEU A 302 12.81 23.56 3.16
N PRO A 303 11.90 22.76 2.60
CA PRO A 303 12.10 21.33 2.27
C PRO A 303 13.04 21.10 1.09
N GLN A 304 13.70 19.94 1.05
CA GLN A 304 14.59 19.55 -0.04
C GLN A 304 14.30 18.12 -0.51
N VAL A 305 14.20 17.96 -1.82
CA VAL A 305 14.05 16.65 -2.47
C VAL A 305 15.41 16.09 -2.82
N PHE A 306 15.64 14.83 -2.47
CA PHE A 306 16.80 14.03 -2.85
C PHE A 306 16.37 12.90 -3.76
N GLU A 307 16.99 12.74 -4.92
CA GLU A 307 16.83 11.59 -5.80
C GLU A 307 18.17 10.85 -5.91
N LEU A 308 18.25 9.66 -5.33
CA LEU A 308 19.40 8.78 -5.36
C LEU A 308 19.27 7.84 -6.55
N VAL A 309 20.28 7.78 -7.42
CA VAL A 309 20.27 6.99 -8.66
C VAL A 309 21.35 5.94 -8.61
N GLY A 310 20.95 4.67 -8.60
CA GLY A 310 21.85 3.52 -8.75
C GLY A 310 22.07 3.20 -10.22
N ARG A 311 23.34 3.10 -10.63
CA ARG A 311 23.75 2.87 -12.01
C ARG A 311 24.52 1.57 -12.16
N ASP A 312 24.30 0.90 -13.30
CA ASP A 312 25.08 -0.28 -13.69
C ASP A 312 26.50 0.06 -14.13
N SER A 313 27.28 -0.96 -14.50
CA SER A 313 28.65 -0.81 -14.99
C SER A 313 28.75 -0.04 -16.31
N SER A 314 27.65 0.07 -17.06
CA SER A 314 27.56 0.85 -18.30
C SER A 314 27.12 2.31 -18.06
N GLY A 315 26.82 2.66 -16.80
CA GLY A 315 26.37 3.99 -16.42
C GLY A 315 24.86 4.23 -16.56
N ASN A 316 24.07 3.22 -16.96
CA ASN A 316 22.61 3.35 -17.07
C ASN A 316 21.98 3.41 -15.68
N ALA A 317 20.96 4.27 -15.53
CA ALA A 317 20.15 4.30 -14.34
C ALA A 317 19.31 3.01 -14.23
N VAL A 318 19.49 2.25 -13.15
CA VAL A 318 18.83 0.98 -12.91
C VAL A 318 17.72 1.10 -11.88
N VAL A 319 18.01 1.80 -10.78
CA VAL A 319 17.04 2.07 -9.71
C VAL A 319 17.12 3.51 -9.27
N LYS A 320 16.02 4.02 -8.75
CA LYS A 320 15.93 5.34 -8.13
C LYS A 320 15.23 5.26 -6.79
N TYR A 321 15.68 6.08 -5.85
CA TYR A 321 15.00 6.30 -4.58
C TYR A 321 14.93 7.78 -4.29
N GLY A 322 13.73 8.29 -4.10
CA GLY A 322 13.52 9.70 -3.77
C GLY A 322 12.90 9.87 -2.40
N PHE A 323 13.28 10.93 -1.70
CA PHE A 323 12.70 11.36 -0.43
C PHE A 323 12.77 12.89 -0.32
N GLU A 324 11.96 13.46 0.59
CA GLU A 324 11.91 14.89 0.85
C GLU A 324 12.19 15.16 2.32
N LEU A 325 13.33 15.79 2.62
CA LEU A 325 13.61 16.26 3.97
C LEU A 325 12.85 17.55 4.24
N LYS A 326 12.08 17.56 5.33
CA LYS A 326 11.25 18.69 5.77
C LYS A 326 11.81 19.37 7.01
N GLN A 327 12.56 18.63 7.84
CA GLN A 327 13.18 19.14 9.06
C GLN A 327 14.59 18.60 9.24
N TRP A 328 15.46 19.41 9.82
CA TRP A 328 16.84 19.06 10.21
C TRP A 328 17.03 19.28 11.70
N PHE A 329 17.72 18.33 12.34
CA PHE A 329 17.91 18.32 13.78
C PHE A 329 19.39 18.40 14.16
N ILE A 330 19.67 19.16 15.22
CA ILE A 330 20.98 19.28 15.84
C ILE A 330 20.86 18.94 17.32
N ASN A 331 21.60 17.95 17.80
CA ASN A 331 21.71 17.64 19.22
C ASN A 331 22.88 18.37 19.90
N ARG A 332 22.82 18.52 21.21
CA ARG A 332 23.88 19.11 22.05
C ARG A 332 24.79 18.03 22.68
N GLY A 333 24.94 16.87 22.01
CA GLY A 333 25.73 15.76 22.52
C GLY A 333 25.28 15.28 23.91
N ASN A 334 26.24 14.94 24.76
CA ASN A 334 25.99 14.45 26.12
C ASN A 334 25.76 15.57 27.16
N HIS A 335 25.53 16.81 26.74
CA HIS A 335 25.30 17.92 27.67
C HIS A 335 23.86 17.91 28.17
N LYS A 336 23.67 17.78 29.48
CA LYS A 336 22.39 17.90 30.19
C LYS A 336 22.28 19.23 30.88
N ASN A 337 21.11 19.85 30.90
CA ASN A 337 20.86 21.07 31.66
C ASN A 337 19.33 21.31 31.82
N ASN A 338 18.97 22.41 32.51
CA ASN A 338 17.59 22.87 32.58
C ASN A 338 17.12 23.45 31.22
N LEU A 339 15.80 23.59 31.09
CA LEU A 339 15.18 24.01 29.85
C LEU A 339 15.67 25.40 29.37
N SER A 340 15.78 26.37 30.29
CA SER A 340 16.20 27.73 29.98
C SER A 340 17.57 27.77 29.29
N ASN A 341 18.54 26.99 29.82
CA ASN A 341 19.87 26.86 29.21
C ASN A 341 19.78 26.17 27.83
N MET A 342 18.94 25.16 27.68
CA MET A 342 18.74 24.45 26.42
C MET A 342 18.04 25.30 25.35
N LEU A 343 17.05 26.10 25.74
CA LEU A 343 16.41 27.11 24.87
C LEU A 343 17.43 28.14 24.39
N SER A 344 18.26 28.66 25.33
CA SER A 344 19.33 29.61 24.99
C SER A 344 20.30 29.03 23.98
N PHE A 345 20.73 27.79 24.15
CA PHE A 345 21.62 27.10 23.21
C PHE A 345 21.01 27.03 21.81
N CYS A 346 19.79 26.46 21.66
CA CYS A 346 19.14 26.32 20.37
C CYS A 346 18.96 27.69 19.66
N ASN A 347 18.54 28.71 20.41
CA ASN A 347 18.36 30.06 19.86
C ASN A 347 19.70 30.68 19.39
N LYS A 348 20.76 30.49 20.16
CA LYS A 348 22.10 31.04 19.80
C LYS A 348 22.72 30.36 18.59
N ILE A 349 22.42 29.10 18.33
CA ILE A 349 22.82 28.41 17.09
C ILE A 349 21.93 28.71 15.92
N GLY A 350 20.83 29.47 16.11
CA GLY A 350 19.90 29.86 15.08
C GLY A 350 18.77 28.84 14.79
N TYR A 351 18.52 27.93 15.73
CA TYR A 351 17.48 26.89 15.68
C TYR A 351 16.46 27.09 16.82
N ARG A 352 15.40 26.31 16.84
CA ARG A 352 14.45 26.28 17.95
C ARG A 352 14.55 24.95 18.71
N VAL A 353 14.13 24.90 19.96
CA VAL A 353 13.92 23.63 20.64
C VAL A 353 12.78 22.89 19.94
N ALA A 354 12.93 21.57 19.74
CA ALA A 354 11.91 20.75 19.14
C ALA A 354 10.61 20.74 19.96
N LYS A 355 9.47 20.58 19.32
CA LYS A 355 8.18 20.33 19.94
C LYS A 355 7.95 18.82 20.07
N VAL A 356 6.99 18.42 20.88
CA VAL A 356 6.58 17.00 21.00
C VAL A 356 6.28 16.41 19.63
N ARG A 357 5.48 17.12 18.82
CA ARG A 357 5.09 16.68 17.48
C ARG A 357 6.25 16.54 16.48
N ASP A 358 7.34 17.26 16.69
CA ASP A 358 8.54 17.14 15.85
C ASP A 358 9.30 15.84 16.14
N LEU A 359 9.10 15.25 17.30
CA LEU A 359 9.90 14.14 17.79
C LEU A 359 9.17 12.79 17.76
N THR A 360 7.87 12.78 18.06
CA THR A 360 7.14 11.52 18.31
C THR A 360 5.66 11.59 17.95
N ASN A 361 5.09 10.43 17.61
CA ASN A 361 3.66 10.16 17.58
C ASN A 361 3.18 9.37 18.83
N GLY A 362 4.05 9.21 19.81
CA GLY A 362 3.72 8.50 21.03
C GLY A 362 2.77 9.28 21.93
N ARG A 363 2.06 8.57 22.78
CA ARG A 363 1.18 9.16 23.82
C ARG A 363 1.94 9.37 25.12
N CYS A 364 1.35 10.20 25.98
CA CYS A 364 1.74 10.26 27.37
C CYS A 364 1.70 8.86 27.99
N HIS A 365 2.74 8.51 28.73
CA HIS A 365 2.76 7.21 29.42
C HIS A 365 1.58 7.12 30.39
N TYR A 366 0.84 6.02 30.37
CA TYR A 366 -0.41 5.84 31.12
C TYR A 366 -0.32 6.06 32.64
N LEU A 367 0.89 5.96 33.19
CA LEU A 367 1.15 6.23 34.63
C LEU A 367 1.29 7.74 34.94
N TYR A 368 1.38 8.61 33.92
CA TYR A 368 1.62 10.04 34.11
C TYR A 368 0.44 10.85 33.59
N GLU A 369 -0.49 11.21 34.45
CA GLU A 369 -1.60 12.11 34.09
C GLU A 369 -1.11 13.49 33.61
N GLU A 370 0.07 13.87 34.02
CA GLU A 370 0.68 15.18 33.89
C GLU A 370 1.21 15.53 32.48
N CYS A 371 1.03 14.67 31.48
CA CYS A 371 1.38 14.95 30.09
C CYS A 371 0.26 14.61 29.10
N ARG A 372 -0.98 14.46 29.58
CA ARG A 372 -2.13 14.08 28.73
C ARG A 372 -2.51 15.13 27.69
N SER A 373 -2.18 16.40 27.92
CA SER A 373 -2.42 17.47 26.98
C SER A 373 -1.32 17.67 25.94
N ALA A 374 -0.26 16.85 25.98
CA ALA A 374 0.76 16.83 24.94
C ALA A 374 0.15 16.49 23.57
N THR A 375 0.60 17.18 22.54
CA THR A 375 0.11 17.01 21.16
C THR A 375 1.19 16.36 20.28
N PRO A 376 1.26 15.02 20.23
CA PRO A 376 2.20 14.30 19.37
C PRO A 376 1.85 14.47 17.89
N SER A 377 2.72 14.01 17.00
CA SER A 377 2.43 13.97 15.57
C SER A 377 1.41 12.89 15.23
N SER A 378 0.80 13.02 14.05
CA SER A 378 -0.13 12.02 13.53
C SER A 378 0.63 10.89 12.84
N PRO A 379 0.14 9.65 12.89
CA PRO A 379 -0.99 9.19 13.70
C PRO A 379 -0.62 9.04 15.17
N ASP A 380 -1.43 9.59 16.07
CA ASP A 380 -1.24 9.49 17.53
C ASP A 380 -1.50 8.06 18.02
N ASN A 381 -0.49 7.45 18.63
CA ASN A 381 -0.55 6.11 19.22
C ASN A 381 0.60 5.88 20.22
N GLU A 382 0.75 4.67 20.71
CA GLU A 382 1.79 4.30 21.68
C GLU A 382 3.17 4.14 21.02
N PHE A 383 3.65 5.15 20.30
CA PHE A 383 4.89 5.13 19.54
C PHE A 383 4.94 3.99 18.50
N ARG A 384 4.57 4.32 17.29
CA ARG A 384 4.57 3.37 16.17
C ARG A 384 5.38 3.92 15.00
N ARG A 385 6.24 3.11 14.43
CA ARG A 385 7.05 3.49 13.27
C ARG A 385 6.16 3.95 12.12
N HIS A 386 6.32 5.22 11.74
CA HIS A 386 5.56 5.82 10.66
C HIS A 386 6.34 6.97 10.01
N ILE A 387 6.18 7.13 8.68
CA ILE A 387 6.82 8.22 7.91
C ILE A 387 6.11 9.54 8.24
N GLY A 388 6.89 10.59 8.51
CA GLY A 388 6.37 11.91 8.86
C GLY A 388 5.80 12.03 10.28
N ALA A 389 5.98 11.04 11.12
CA ALA A 389 5.42 10.99 12.46
C ALA A 389 6.40 11.44 13.56
N GLY A 390 7.40 12.22 13.20
CA GLY A 390 8.38 12.79 14.10
C GLY A 390 9.75 12.08 14.06
N PHE A 391 10.76 12.79 14.48
CA PHE A 391 12.17 12.44 14.31
C PHE A 391 12.53 11.07 14.93
N PHE A 392 12.19 10.86 16.21
CA PHE A 392 12.48 9.57 16.85
C PHE A 392 11.60 8.44 16.31
N THR A 393 10.38 8.76 15.88
CA THR A 393 9.48 7.79 15.26
C THR A 393 10.01 7.28 13.93
N GLU A 394 10.58 8.16 13.12
CA GLU A 394 11.18 7.77 11.82
C GLU A 394 12.47 6.98 12.01
N TRP A 395 13.37 7.46 12.88
CA TRP A 395 14.73 6.91 12.98
C TRP A 395 14.85 5.76 13.98
N GLY A 396 13.98 5.66 14.99
CA GLY A 396 14.01 4.65 16.03
C GLY A 396 15.03 4.96 17.11
N ASP A 397 15.66 3.94 17.68
CA ASP A 397 16.60 4.11 18.78
C ASP A 397 17.84 4.88 18.34
N MET A 398 17.98 6.09 18.88
CA MET A 398 19.08 6.99 18.51
C MET A 398 20.45 6.52 18.98
N ARG A 399 20.53 5.55 19.91
CA ARG A 399 21.80 5.01 20.43
C ARG A 399 22.63 4.30 19.37
N ASP A 400 22.00 3.76 18.35
CA ASP A 400 22.67 3.02 17.27
C ASP A 400 23.40 3.93 16.28
N TYR A 401 23.06 5.21 16.26
CA TYR A 401 23.69 6.18 15.37
C TYR A 401 24.92 6.83 16.01
N ARG A 402 25.94 6.01 16.31
CA ARG A 402 27.14 6.43 17.07
C ARG A 402 27.84 7.66 16.52
N GLY A 403 27.84 7.85 15.19
CA GLY A 403 28.44 9.02 14.54
C GLY A 403 27.61 10.29 14.62
N ALA A 404 26.32 10.19 14.99
CA ALA A 404 25.41 11.33 15.08
C ALA A 404 25.44 12.04 16.43
N ASN A 405 26.29 11.60 17.35
CA ASN A 405 26.54 12.20 18.67
C ASN A 405 25.33 12.24 19.60
N PHE A 406 24.33 11.37 19.38
CA PHE A 406 23.24 11.21 20.36
C PHE A 406 23.76 10.49 21.60
N PRO A 407 23.18 10.80 22.80
CA PRO A 407 23.55 10.12 24.03
C PRO A 407 23.37 8.61 23.92
N ASN A 408 24.40 7.85 24.30
CA ASN A 408 24.39 6.40 24.25
C ASN A 408 24.59 5.82 25.64
N TYR A 409 23.50 5.67 26.39
CA TYR A 409 23.48 5.07 27.72
C TYR A 409 22.67 3.78 27.70
N ASN A 410 23.10 2.77 28.46
CA ASN A 410 22.35 1.52 28.61
C ASN A 410 21.04 1.70 29.40
N ASP A 411 20.99 2.70 30.28
CA ASP A 411 19.74 3.04 30.99
C ASP A 411 18.87 3.96 30.11
N THR A 412 17.84 3.37 29.51
CA THR A 412 16.90 4.07 28.63
C THR A 412 16.05 5.10 29.36
N ARG A 413 15.96 5.03 30.70
CA ARG A 413 15.20 5.98 31.53
C ARG A 413 15.82 7.36 31.57
N VAL A 414 17.08 7.51 31.15
CA VAL A 414 17.81 8.79 31.16
C VAL A 414 17.87 9.46 29.77
N LEU A 415 17.26 8.89 28.74
CA LEU A 415 17.31 9.36 27.36
C LEU A 415 16.16 10.30 26.98
N TYR A 416 15.77 11.17 27.89
CA TYR A 416 14.75 12.17 27.65
C TYR A 416 15.31 13.50 27.13
N PHE A 417 14.59 14.05 26.18
CA PHE A 417 14.89 15.31 25.53
C PHE A 417 13.81 16.35 25.84
N TRP A 418 14.23 17.55 26.18
CA TRP A 418 13.36 18.70 26.34
C TRP A 418 12.59 19.01 25.08
N THR A 419 11.33 19.39 25.26
CA THR A 419 10.52 20.04 24.20
C THR A 419 10.12 21.46 24.61
N ASN A 420 9.71 22.26 23.63
CA ASN A 420 9.22 23.62 23.86
C ASN A 420 7.71 23.67 24.16
N ASP A 421 7.08 22.51 24.31
CA ASP A 421 5.66 22.42 24.65
C ASP A 421 5.51 22.25 26.17
N SER A 422 4.46 22.90 26.72
CA SER A 422 4.19 22.91 28.16
C SER A 422 2.71 22.93 28.47
N GLU A 423 2.38 22.60 29.70
CA GLU A 423 1.06 22.80 30.26
C GLU A 423 1.16 23.48 31.63
N TRP A 424 0.13 24.25 31.97
CA TRP A 424 0.04 24.91 33.26
C TRP A 424 -0.46 23.95 34.34
N ASN A 425 0.32 23.77 35.39
CA ASN A 425 -0.10 22.95 36.55
C ASN A 425 -0.71 23.85 37.62
N ASN A 426 -2.02 23.78 37.83
CA ASN A 426 -2.77 24.57 38.79
C ASN A 426 -2.44 24.26 40.23
N THR A 427 -2.01 23.04 40.55
CA THR A 427 -1.72 22.61 41.91
C THR A 427 -0.50 23.31 42.50
N VAL A 428 0.52 23.53 41.69
CA VAL A 428 1.79 24.15 42.12
C VAL A 428 2.03 25.51 41.49
N SER A 429 1.08 26.02 40.70
CA SER A 429 1.13 27.31 39.99
C SER A 429 2.42 27.51 39.17
N LYS A 430 2.84 26.46 38.47
CA LYS A 430 4.03 26.45 37.60
C LYS A 430 3.75 25.72 36.30
N SER A 431 4.43 26.09 35.21
CA SER A 431 4.40 25.35 33.96
C SER A 431 5.23 24.05 34.08
N ARG A 432 4.66 22.96 33.58
CA ARG A 432 5.39 21.73 33.30
C ARG A 432 5.73 21.67 31.82
N TYR A 433 6.92 21.24 31.49
CA TYR A 433 7.39 21.07 30.12
C TYR A 433 7.48 19.59 29.77
N TYR A 434 7.12 19.28 28.53
CA TYR A 434 7.14 17.91 28.08
C TYR A 434 8.54 17.45 27.69
N LEU A 435 8.75 16.17 27.89
CA LEU A 435 9.96 15.44 27.56
C LEU A 435 9.61 14.30 26.63
N VAL A 436 10.46 14.01 25.65
CA VAL A 436 10.32 12.86 24.76
C VAL A 436 11.54 11.95 24.90
N ASN A 437 11.30 10.67 25.12
CA ASN A 437 12.34 9.67 25.20
C ASN A 437 12.80 9.24 23.81
N SER A 438 14.10 9.33 23.53
CA SER A 438 14.67 8.99 22.22
C SER A 438 14.75 7.48 21.94
N TYR A 439 14.53 6.66 22.95
CA TYR A 439 14.50 5.20 22.81
C TYR A 439 13.12 4.69 22.38
N ASN A 440 12.06 5.13 23.07
CA ASN A 440 10.73 4.58 22.87
C ASN A 440 9.65 5.63 22.55
N GLY A 441 10.03 6.87 22.27
CA GLY A 441 9.12 7.96 21.92
C GLY A 441 8.11 8.33 23.00
N SER A 442 8.20 7.76 24.20
CA SER A 442 7.26 8.07 25.28
C SER A 442 7.38 9.51 25.75
N ILE A 443 6.24 10.08 26.10
CA ILE A 443 6.16 11.46 26.60
C ILE A 443 6.09 11.43 28.13
N SER A 444 6.84 12.32 28.77
CA SER A 444 6.82 12.62 30.20
C SER A 444 6.76 14.13 30.40
N SER A 445 6.71 14.61 31.62
CA SER A 445 6.78 16.04 31.93
C SER A 445 7.59 16.31 33.21
N THR A 446 8.17 17.51 33.28
CA THR A 446 8.91 17.97 34.46
C THR A 446 8.90 19.51 34.53
N PHE A 447 9.45 20.07 35.64
CA PHE A 447 9.60 21.51 35.79
C PHE A 447 10.88 22.02 35.12
N GLU A 448 10.86 23.30 34.72
CA GLU A 448 11.93 23.96 33.98
C GLU A 448 13.31 23.89 34.64
N ASP A 449 13.37 23.89 35.95
CA ASP A 449 14.59 23.93 36.75
C ASP A 449 15.32 22.58 36.86
N THR A 450 14.71 21.49 36.42
CA THR A 450 15.34 20.17 36.37
C THR A 450 16.53 20.17 35.38
N ARG A 451 17.71 19.64 35.78
CA ARG A 451 18.96 19.70 35.01
C ARG A 451 19.38 18.40 34.32
N ASP A 452 18.53 17.40 34.26
CA ASP A 452 18.90 16.02 33.93
C ASP A 452 18.56 15.59 32.50
N TYR A 453 18.20 16.55 31.62
CA TYR A 453 17.70 16.20 30.30
C TYR A 453 18.47 16.84 29.15
N TYR A 454 18.46 16.20 28.03
CA TYR A 454 19.11 16.61 26.78
C TYR A 454 18.25 17.57 25.98
N VAL A 455 18.80 18.08 24.88
CA VAL A 455 18.06 18.86 23.89
C VAL A 455 18.38 18.41 22.48
N VAL A 456 17.38 18.49 21.62
CA VAL A 456 17.54 18.51 20.18
C VAL A 456 16.87 19.77 19.64
N CYS A 457 17.63 20.51 18.83
CA CYS A 457 17.19 21.74 18.18
C CYS A 457 16.70 21.41 16.77
N ALA A 458 15.60 22.00 16.35
CA ALA A 458 14.95 21.73 15.07
C ALA A 458 15.00 22.94 14.13
N TYR A 459 15.05 22.71 12.85
CA TYR A 459 14.87 23.68 11.79
C TYR A 459 14.10 23.05 10.61
N PRO A 460 13.12 23.71 10.04
CA PRO A 460 12.38 24.88 10.51
C PRO A 460 11.59 24.68 11.77
#